data_b82d420c289c99ddb2d7486afbf2ced5
#
_entry.id   b82d420c289c99ddb2d7486afbf2ced5
#
_cell.length_a   1.000
_cell.length_b   1.000
_cell.length_c   1.000
_cell.angle_alpha   90.00
_cell.angle_beta   90.00
_cell.angle_gamma   90.00
#
_symmetry.space_group_name_H-M   'P 1'
#
loop_
_entity.id
_entity.type
_entity.pdbx_description
1 polymer ?
#
loop_
_entity_poly.entity_id
_entity_poly.type
_entity_poly.pdbx_seq_one_letter_code
_entity_poly.pdbx_strand_id
1 'polypeptide(L)'
;MELSGAEIVVQALKDEGVKHVFGYPGGAVLHIYDAIFQQQDVLHSLVRHEQGATHAADGYARATGKPGVALVTSGPGATNAVTGIATAFMDSIPMVVITGQVPKPYIGSDAFQEVDTVGITRPCVKHNFLVESLDTLAETIKKAFYIATTGRPGPVVVDIPKDITDPNINIDYHYPETISMRSYNPVVKGHLGQIKRAVDLIMQAERPVVYTGGGVILADADKELTQLVKLLNLPITNTLMGLGAYQASDKQFLCMLGMHGTYEANMAMHETDVLIAIGARFDDRVTGHIEKFCPSAKIIHIDIDPASISKNVRVDIPIVGNVQMVLNDFLRVLNDRADKTLNISEWWQQIDKWRGMDCLKYDRQSEVIKPQFAVETLHRVTNGDAYITSDVGQHQM
;
A
#
# COMPACT_ATOMS: atom_id res chain seq x y z
N MET A 1 0.16 -22.34 -28.53
CA MET A 1 -0.98 -23.04 -27.87
C MET A 1 -2.21 -22.20 -28.14
N GLU A 2 -3.21 -22.79 -28.84
CA GLU A 2 -4.45 -22.06 -29.10
C GLU A 2 -5.34 -22.06 -27.87
N LEU A 3 -5.80 -20.87 -27.46
CA LEU A 3 -6.65 -20.66 -26.29
C LEU A 3 -7.79 -19.72 -26.64
N SER A 4 -8.96 -19.94 -26.02
CA SER A 4 -10.05 -19.00 -25.99
C SER A 4 -9.74 -17.81 -25.05
N GLY A 5 -10.47 -16.70 -25.17
CA GLY A 5 -10.27 -15.55 -24.30
C GLY A 5 -10.46 -15.87 -22.83
N ALA A 6 -11.38 -16.75 -22.48
CA ALA A 6 -11.57 -17.21 -21.11
C ALA A 6 -10.33 -17.97 -20.58
N GLU A 7 -9.78 -18.88 -21.39
CA GLU A 7 -8.56 -19.63 -21.04
C GLU A 7 -7.34 -18.72 -21.00
N ILE A 8 -7.25 -17.70 -21.88
CA ILE A 8 -6.19 -16.68 -21.85
C ILE A 8 -6.19 -15.93 -20.52
N VAL A 9 -7.35 -15.52 -20.01
CA VAL A 9 -7.44 -14.88 -18.69
C VAL A 9 -6.82 -15.78 -17.62
N VAL A 10 -7.22 -17.04 -17.57
CA VAL A 10 -6.73 -18.00 -16.55
C VAL A 10 -5.23 -18.27 -16.74
N GLN A 11 -4.77 -18.46 -17.96
CA GLN A 11 -3.36 -18.71 -18.25
C GLN A 11 -2.49 -17.48 -17.89
N ALA A 12 -2.94 -16.27 -18.24
CA ALA A 12 -2.24 -15.04 -17.88
C ALA A 12 -2.13 -14.86 -16.35
N LEU A 13 -3.18 -15.23 -15.60
CA LEU A 13 -3.12 -15.24 -14.14
C LEU A 13 -2.07 -16.25 -13.60
N LYS A 14 -1.96 -17.43 -14.23
CA LYS A 14 -0.92 -18.41 -13.88
C LYS A 14 0.48 -17.87 -14.17
N ASP A 15 0.68 -17.22 -15.31
CA ASP A 15 1.96 -16.64 -15.72
C ASP A 15 2.38 -15.46 -14.82
N GLU A 16 1.42 -14.74 -14.21
CA GLU A 16 1.67 -13.76 -13.15
C GLU A 16 1.84 -14.40 -11.74
N GLY A 17 1.78 -15.71 -11.63
CA GLY A 17 1.95 -16.44 -10.37
C GLY A 17 0.79 -16.29 -9.38
N VAL A 18 -0.40 -15.90 -9.88
CA VAL A 18 -1.63 -15.78 -9.07
C VAL A 18 -2.05 -17.15 -8.59
N LYS A 19 -2.30 -17.28 -7.29
CA LYS A 19 -2.78 -18.52 -6.66
C LYS A 19 -4.24 -18.44 -6.22
N HIS A 20 -4.74 -17.25 -5.94
CA HIS A 20 -6.10 -17.04 -5.44
C HIS A 20 -6.78 -15.91 -6.20
N VAL A 21 -8.01 -16.15 -6.60
CA VAL A 21 -8.94 -15.16 -7.14
C VAL A 21 -10.17 -15.10 -6.24
N PHE A 22 -10.53 -13.92 -5.79
CA PHE A 22 -11.73 -13.69 -4.98
C PHE A 22 -12.85 -13.17 -5.89
N GLY A 23 -14.04 -13.73 -5.79
CA GLY A 23 -15.06 -13.28 -6.73
C GLY A 23 -16.46 -13.81 -6.51
N TYR A 24 -17.37 -13.30 -7.32
CA TYR A 24 -18.76 -13.71 -7.38
C TYR A 24 -19.18 -13.89 -8.84
N PRO A 25 -19.68 -15.07 -9.24
CA PRO A 25 -20.04 -15.35 -10.61
C PRO A 25 -21.27 -14.56 -11.08
N GLY A 26 -21.32 -14.27 -12.37
CA GLY A 26 -22.46 -13.65 -13.03
C GLY A 26 -22.39 -13.79 -14.55
N GLY A 27 -23.44 -13.40 -15.24
CA GLY A 27 -23.67 -13.70 -16.66
C GLY A 27 -22.56 -13.30 -17.62
N ALA A 28 -21.85 -12.19 -17.35
CA ALA A 28 -20.80 -11.69 -18.24
C ALA A 28 -19.46 -12.42 -18.08
N VAL A 29 -19.25 -13.16 -16.98
CA VAL A 29 -17.96 -13.82 -16.66
C VAL A 29 -18.07 -15.35 -16.61
N LEU A 30 -19.19 -15.94 -17.04
CA LEU A 30 -19.40 -17.39 -16.97
C LEU A 30 -18.33 -18.18 -17.72
N HIS A 31 -17.85 -17.72 -18.85
CA HIS A 31 -16.79 -18.39 -19.61
C HIS A 31 -15.47 -18.43 -18.83
N ILE A 32 -15.13 -17.33 -18.14
CA ILE A 32 -13.92 -17.27 -17.29
C ILE A 32 -14.08 -18.20 -16.09
N TYR A 33 -15.25 -18.24 -15.45
CA TYR A 33 -15.52 -19.16 -14.34
C TYR A 33 -15.46 -20.63 -14.76
N ASP A 34 -15.95 -20.96 -15.97
CA ASP A 34 -15.82 -22.32 -16.53
C ASP A 34 -14.34 -22.70 -16.73
N ALA A 35 -13.54 -21.78 -17.31
CA ALA A 35 -12.10 -22.00 -17.46
C ALA A 35 -11.36 -22.13 -16.11
N ILE A 36 -11.77 -21.38 -15.09
CA ILE A 36 -11.22 -21.53 -13.72
C ILE A 36 -11.58 -22.91 -13.16
N PHE A 37 -12.80 -23.38 -13.37
CA PHE A 37 -13.27 -24.68 -12.87
C PHE A 37 -12.51 -25.87 -13.48
N GLN A 38 -12.03 -25.75 -14.70
CA GLN A 38 -11.34 -26.82 -15.45
C GLN A 38 -9.85 -26.99 -15.08
N GLN A 39 -9.33 -26.20 -14.14
CA GLN A 39 -7.92 -26.27 -13.70
C GLN A 39 -7.81 -26.18 -12.17
N GLN A 40 -6.60 -26.42 -11.60
CA GLN A 40 -6.37 -26.48 -10.17
C GLN A 40 -5.24 -25.54 -9.67
N ASP A 41 -4.58 -24.81 -10.55
CA ASP A 41 -3.44 -23.95 -10.21
C ASP A 41 -3.86 -22.61 -9.60
N VAL A 42 -5.02 -22.08 -10.06
CA VAL A 42 -5.63 -20.85 -9.58
C VAL A 42 -6.89 -21.20 -8.81
N LEU A 43 -6.88 -20.97 -7.51
CA LEU A 43 -8.02 -21.27 -6.65
C LEU A 43 -9.01 -20.10 -6.64
N HIS A 44 -10.29 -20.41 -6.72
CA HIS A 44 -11.36 -19.42 -6.57
C HIS A 44 -11.94 -19.46 -5.17
N SER A 45 -11.99 -18.27 -4.53
CA SER A 45 -12.67 -18.07 -3.24
C SER A 45 -13.99 -17.33 -3.49
N LEU A 46 -15.11 -18.07 -3.35
CA LEU A 46 -16.45 -17.51 -3.52
C LEU A 46 -16.78 -16.58 -2.35
N VAL A 47 -17.14 -15.36 -2.65
CA VAL A 47 -17.68 -14.39 -1.69
C VAL A 47 -19.21 -14.31 -1.78
N ARG A 48 -19.82 -13.56 -0.87
CA ARG A 48 -21.29 -13.32 -0.90
C ARG A 48 -21.67 -11.93 -1.43
N HIS A 49 -20.67 -11.08 -1.64
CA HIS A 49 -20.81 -9.72 -2.17
C HIS A 49 -19.49 -9.30 -2.78
N GLU A 50 -19.51 -8.59 -3.90
CA GLU A 50 -18.31 -8.22 -4.66
C GLU A 50 -17.39 -7.24 -3.89
N GLN A 51 -17.95 -6.42 -3.01
CA GLN A 51 -17.16 -5.63 -2.05
C GLN A 51 -16.28 -6.54 -1.18
N GLY A 52 -16.82 -7.68 -0.72
CA GLY A 52 -16.04 -8.68 0.01
C GLY A 52 -14.92 -9.27 -0.83
N ALA A 53 -15.10 -9.44 -2.15
CA ALA A 53 -14.05 -9.92 -3.04
C ALA A 53 -12.86 -8.96 -3.09
N THR A 54 -13.13 -7.66 -3.28
CA THR A 54 -12.07 -6.65 -3.36
C THR A 54 -11.40 -6.42 -2.00
N HIS A 55 -12.13 -6.47 -0.87
CA HIS A 55 -11.51 -6.42 0.46
C HIS A 55 -10.69 -7.69 0.77
N ALA A 56 -11.11 -8.86 0.31
CA ALA A 56 -10.31 -10.08 0.45
C ALA A 56 -9.02 -10.01 -0.38
N ALA A 57 -9.10 -9.49 -1.60
CA ALA A 57 -7.94 -9.24 -2.46
C ALA A 57 -6.98 -8.21 -1.83
N ASP A 58 -7.51 -7.14 -1.22
CA ASP A 58 -6.73 -6.16 -0.45
C ASP A 58 -6.00 -6.83 0.72
N GLY A 59 -6.72 -7.58 1.56
CA GLY A 59 -6.13 -8.31 2.68
C GLY A 59 -5.07 -9.33 2.25
N TYR A 60 -5.31 -10.03 1.13
CA TYR A 60 -4.33 -10.94 0.55
C TYR A 60 -3.05 -10.20 0.14
N ALA A 61 -3.17 -9.06 -0.50
CA ALA A 61 -2.02 -8.28 -0.93
C ALA A 61 -1.20 -7.77 0.27
N ARG A 62 -1.86 -7.30 1.33
CA ARG A 62 -1.19 -6.87 2.58
C ARG A 62 -0.46 -8.03 3.27
N ALA A 63 -1.07 -9.19 3.34
CA ALA A 63 -0.52 -10.35 4.05
C ALA A 63 0.62 -11.04 3.29
N THR A 64 0.60 -10.99 1.96
CA THR A 64 1.55 -11.77 1.12
C THR A 64 2.57 -10.92 0.39
N GLY A 65 2.39 -9.60 0.30
CA GLY A 65 3.19 -8.71 -0.54
C GLY A 65 2.98 -8.92 -2.05
N LYS A 66 2.00 -9.76 -2.46
CA LYS A 66 1.67 -10.04 -3.87
C LYS A 66 0.39 -9.30 -4.25
N PRO A 67 0.18 -8.96 -5.55
CA PRO A 67 -1.07 -8.33 -5.96
C PRO A 67 -2.27 -9.23 -5.68
N GLY A 68 -3.33 -8.66 -5.11
CA GLY A 68 -4.62 -9.32 -4.95
C GLY A 68 -5.39 -9.32 -6.26
N VAL A 69 -6.19 -10.35 -6.51
CA VAL A 69 -7.01 -10.46 -7.73
C VAL A 69 -8.47 -10.68 -7.37
N ALA A 70 -9.34 -9.83 -7.92
CA ALA A 70 -10.79 -10.00 -7.82
C ALA A 70 -11.40 -10.19 -9.20
N LEU A 71 -12.43 -11.04 -9.29
CA LEU A 71 -13.20 -11.31 -10.52
C LEU A 71 -14.69 -11.13 -10.25
N VAL A 72 -15.30 -10.18 -10.93
CA VAL A 72 -16.70 -9.80 -10.74
C VAL A 72 -17.42 -9.64 -12.09
N THR A 73 -18.74 -9.77 -12.08
CA THR A 73 -19.54 -9.60 -13.29
C THR A 73 -19.77 -8.13 -13.66
N SER A 74 -20.42 -7.86 -14.78
CA SER A 74 -20.79 -6.53 -15.26
C SER A 74 -21.82 -5.83 -14.35
N GLY A 75 -22.06 -4.56 -14.61
CA GLY A 75 -23.09 -3.77 -13.96
C GLY A 75 -23.01 -3.78 -12.45
N PRO A 76 -24.00 -4.37 -11.75
CA PRO A 76 -24.01 -4.38 -10.28
C PRO A 76 -22.79 -5.08 -9.68
N GLY A 77 -22.19 -6.07 -10.34
CA GLY A 77 -20.95 -6.70 -9.86
C GLY A 77 -19.78 -5.73 -9.85
N ALA A 78 -19.57 -5.00 -10.92
CA ALA A 78 -18.53 -3.99 -11.04
C ALA A 78 -18.76 -2.82 -10.04
N THR A 79 -19.99 -2.31 -9.93
CA THR A 79 -20.30 -1.20 -9.02
C THR A 79 -20.15 -1.58 -7.54
N ASN A 80 -20.51 -2.81 -7.15
CA ASN A 80 -20.33 -3.32 -5.80
C ASN A 80 -18.83 -3.45 -5.39
N ALA A 81 -17.95 -3.63 -6.36
CA ALA A 81 -16.50 -3.73 -6.11
C ALA A 81 -15.83 -2.38 -5.78
N VAL A 82 -16.47 -1.25 -6.09
CA VAL A 82 -15.85 0.09 -6.05
C VAL A 82 -15.33 0.47 -4.66
N THR A 83 -16.04 0.13 -3.59
CA THR A 83 -15.61 0.46 -2.22
C THR A 83 -14.24 -0.14 -1.90
N GLY A 84 -14.03 -1.43 -2.19
CA GLY A 84 -12.74 -2.06 -1.92
C GLY A 84 -11.64 -1.58 -2.88
N ILE A 85 -11.99 -1.26 -4.14
CA ILE A 85 -11.07 -0.62 -5.10
C ILE A 85 -10.59 0.73 -4.56
N ALA A 86 -11.51 1.58 -4.09
CA ALA A 86 -11.19 2.88 -3.52
C ALA A 86 -10.32 2.77 -2.25
N THR A 87 -10.60 1.80 -1.38
CA THR A 87 -9.78 1.50 -0.20
C THR A 87 -8.35 1.13 -0.60
N ALA A 88 -8.19 0.19 -1.54
CA ALA A 88 -6.88 -0.22 -2.04
C ALA A 88 -6.12 0.95 -2.69
N PHE A 89 -6.82 1.84 -3.42
CA PHE A 89 -6.21 3.03 -4.02
C PHE A 89 -5.68 4.00 -2.96
N MET A 90 -6.46 4.27 -1.92
CA MET A 90 -6.06 5.19 -0.85
C MET A 90 -4.84 4.68 -0.08
N ASP A 91 -4.73 3.37 0.13
CA ASP A 91 -3.64 2.75 0.89
C ASP A 91 -2.49 2.23 0.01
N SER A 92 -2.57 2.46 -1.31
CA SER A 92 -1.52 2.05 -2.26
C SER A 92 -1.34 0.53 -2.32
N ILE A 93 -2.42 -0.24 -2.25
CA ILE A 93 -2.39 -1.70 -2.27
C ILE A 93 -2.46 -2.21 -3.70
N PRO A 94 -1.51 -3.04 -4.15
CA PRO A 94 -1.53 -3.60 -5.49
C PRO A 94 -2.70 -4.57 -5.67
N MET A 95 -3.57 -4.30 -6.63
CA MET A 95 -4.75 -5.12 -6.91
C MET A 95 -5.06 -5.10 -8.40
N VAL A 96 -5.45 -6.24 -8.95
CA VAL A 96 -6.02 -6.34 -10.30
C VAL A 96 -7.47 -6.82 -10.18
N VAL A 97 -8.39 -5.99 -10.65
CA VAL A 97 -9.82 -6.33 -10.65
C VAL A 97 -10.26 -6.59 -12.08
N ILE A 98 -10.66 -7.81 -12.34
CA ILE A 98 -11.22 -8.24 -13.61
C ILE A 98 -12.73 -8.11 -13.52
N THR A 99 -13.32 -7.26 -14.36
CA THR A 99 -14.76 -7.08 -14.46
C THR A 99 -15.24 -7.64 -15.78
N GLY A 100 -16.38 -8.32 -15.77
CA GLY A 100 -17.08 -8.61 -17.03
C GLY A 100 -17.80 -7.37 -17.54
N GLN A 101 -17.96 -7.30 -18.86
CA GLN A 101 -18.77 -6.28 -19.54
C GLN A 101 -19.75 -6.95 -20.49
N VAL A 102 -20.80 -6.25 -20.85
CA VAL A 102 -21.70 -6.69 -21.93
C VAL A 102 -20.94 -6.84 -23.25
N PRO A 103 -21.40 -7.68 -24.22
CA PRO A 103 -20.73 -7.78 -25.51
C PRO A 103 -20.54 -6.41 -26.17
N LYS A 104 -19.43 -6.20 -26.85
CA LYS A 104 -19.06 -4.90 -27.46
C LYS A 104 -20.17 -4.19 -28.25
N PRO A 105 -20.98 -4.88 -29.07
CA PRO A 105 -22.04 -4.19 -29.80
C PRO A 105 -23.15 -3.58 -28.94
N TYR A 106 -23.23 -3.98 -27.67
CA TYR A 106 -24.25 -3.49 -26.73
C TYR A 106 -23.73 -2.42 -25.77
N ILE A 107 -22.43 -2.13 -25.77
CA ILE A 107 -21.85 -1.07 -24.92
C ILE A 107 -22.41 0.29 -25.36
N GLY A 108 -22.98 1.04 -24.41
CA GLY A 108 -23.61 2.34 -24.65
C GLY A 108 -25.05 2.26 -25.13
N SER A 109 -25.71 1.09 -25.03
CA SER A 109 -27.11 0.88 -25.46
C SER A 109 -28.10 0.66 -24.31
N ASP A 110 -27.67 0.92 -23.06
CA ASP A 110 -28.43 0.63 -21.84
C ASP A 110 -28.82 -0.86 -21.72
N ALA A 111 -27.89 -1.74 -22.10
CA ALA A 111 -28.09 -3.17 -22.07
C ALA A 111 -28.26 -3.69 -20.63
N PHE A 112 -28.86 -4.88 -20.49
CA PHE A 112 -29.08 -5.48 -19.17
C PHE A 112 -27.75 -5.67 -18.42
N GLN A 113 -27.67 -5.12 -17.20
CA GLN A 113 -26.46 -5.12 -16.37
C GLN A 113 -25.23 -4.46 -17.04
N GLU A 114 -25.44 -3.48 -17.89
CA GLU A 114 -24.39 -2.61 -18.39
C GLU A 114 -24.09 -1.49 -17.38
N VAL A 115 -22.83 -1.08 -17.32
CA VAL A 115 -22.39 0.15 -16.65
C VAL A 115 -21.06 0.62 -17.23
N ASP A 116 -20.82 1.92 -17.25
CA ASP A 116 -19.52 2.48 -17.59
C ASP A 116 -18.52 2.22 -16.45
N THR A 117 -17.99 1.00 -16.39
CA THR A 117 -17.02 0.57 -15.38
C THR A 117 -15.76 1.45 -15.41
N VAL A 118 -15.29 1.83 -16.59
CA VAL A 118 -14.12 2.69 -16.79
C VAL A 118 -14.38 4.08 -16.20
N GLY A 119 -15.53 4.68 -16.48
CA GLY A 119 -15.88 6.00 -15.95
C GLY A 119 -16.05 6.01 -14.44
N ILE A 120 -16.74 5.00 -13.88
CA ILE A 120 -16.98 4.90 -12.44
C ILE A 120 -15.68 4.67 -11.65
N THR A 121 -14.77 3.84 -12.16
CA THR A 121 -13.53 3.48 -11.44
C THR A 121 -12.40 4.46 -11.65
N ARG A 122 -12.44 5.30 -12.68
CA ARG A 122 -11.36 6.24 -13.04
C ARG A 122 -10.79 7.05 -11.88
N PRO A 123 -11.58 7.62 -10.95
CA PRO A 123 -11.05 8.43 -9.85
C PRO A 123 -10.40 7.62 -8.73
N CYS A 124 -10.57 6.31 -8.69
CA CYS A 124 -10.11 5.44 -7.60
C CYS A 124 -9.23 4.26 -8.06
N VAL A 125 -8.64 4.35 -9.26
CA VAL A 125 -7.68 3.38 -9.77
C VAL A 125 -6.41 4.06 -10.29
N LYS A 126 -5.33 3.32 -10.38
CA LYS A 126 -4.14 3.79 -11.09
C LYS A 126 -4.37 3.83 -12.60
N HIS A 127 -5.06 2.82 -13.10
CA HIS A 127 -5.46 2.71 -14.49
C HIS A 127 -6.65 1.77 -14.64
N ASN A 128 -7.37 1.91 -15.73
CA ASN A 128 -8.40 0.96 -16.15
C ASN A 128 -8.28 0.71 -17.65
N PHE A 129 -8.63 -0.51 -18.05
CA PHE A 129 -8.64 -0.95 -19.44
C PHE A 129 -10.04 -1.47 -19.79
N LEU A 130 -10.56 -1.07 -20.92
CA LEU A 130 -11.60 -1.79 -21.63
C LEU A 130 -10.92 -2.63 -22.73
N VAL A 131 -11.06 -3.95 -22.67
CA VAL A 131 -10.43 -4.83 -23.66
C VAL A 131 -11.16 -4.73 -25.00
N GLU A 132 -10.47 -4.31 -26.04
CA GLU A 132 -11.07 -4.06 -27.36
C GLU A 132 -11.03 -5.28 -28.28
N SER A 133 -10.02 -6.15 -28.15
CA SER A 133 -9.86 -7.35 -28.97
C SER A 133 -9.23 -8.49 -28.19
N LEU A 134 -9.49 -9.73 -28.68
CA LEU A 134 -8.92 -10.94 -28.12
C LEU A 134 -7.37 -10.94 -28.21
N ASP A 135 -6.82 -10.43 -29.32
CA ASP A 135 -5.37 -10.36 -29.57
C ASP A 135 -4.62 -9.51 -28.53
N THR A 136 -5.29 -8.51 -27.93
CA THR A 136 -4.69 -7.62 -26.95
C THR A 136 -4.90 -8.05 -25.49
N LEU A 137 -5.70 -9.10 -25.26
CA LEU A 137 -6.11 -9.50 -23.91
C LEU A 137 -4.94 -9.88 -23.00
N ALA A 138 -4.05 -10.76 -23.47
CA ALA A 138 -2.89 -11.21 -22.70
C ALA A 138 -1.95 -10.05 -22.35
N GLU A 139 -1.63 -9.19 -23.31
CA GLU A 139 -0.80 -8.00 -23.09
C GLU A 139 -1.48 -7.00 -22.13
N THR A 140 -2.82 -6.85 -22.22
CA THR A 140 -3.56 -5.95 -21.32
C THR A 140 -3.50 -6.43 -19.88
N ILE A 141 -3.64 -7.74 -19.65
CA ILE A 141 -3.49 -8.32 -18.31
C ILE A 141 -2.05 -8.10 -17.80
N LYS A 142 -1.04 -8.33 -18.62
CA LYS A 142 0.36 -8.05 -18.27
C LYS A 142 0.57 -6.60 -17.87
N LYS A 143 0.04 -5.66 -18.65
CA LYS A 143 0.08 -4.21 -18.33
C LYS A 143 -0.61 -3.90 -17.02
N ALA A 144 -1.75 -4.53 -16.74
CA ALA A 144 -2.49 -4.32 -15.50
C ALA A 144 -1.65 -4.72 -14.27
N PHE A 145 -1.02 -5.88 -14.28
CA PHE A 145 -0.13 -6.31 -13.21
C PHE A 145 1.10 -5.41 -13.08
N TYR A 146 1.73 -5.05 -14.20
CA TYR A 146 2.86 -4.13 -14.20
C TYR A 146 2.52 -2.77 -13.59
N ILE A 147 1.40 -2.16 -13.97
CA ILE A 147 0.97 -0.88 -13.41
C ILE A 147 0.60 -1.04 -11.92
N ALA A 148 -0.11 -2.12 -11.56
CA ALA A 148 -0.55 -2.32 -10.18
C ALA A 148 0.62 -2.43 -9.20
N THR A 149 1.75 -3.02 -9.61
CA THR A 149 2.86 -3.38 -8.74
C THR A 149 4.07 -2.45 -8.80
N THR A 150 4.17 -1.57 -9.81
CA THR A 150 5.33 -0.67 -10.00
C THR A 150 5.00 0.79 -9.64
N GLY A 151 6.02 1.61 -9.40
CA GLY A 151 5.83 2.95 -8.87
C GLY A 151 5.10 2.91 -7.51
N ARG A 152 4.22 3.87 -7.24
CA ARG A 152 3.29 3.76 -6.12
C ARG A 152 2.28 2.66 -6.45
N PRO A 153 2.21 1.55 -5.70
CA PRO A 153 1.26 0.47 -5.98
C PRO A 153 -0.20 0.93 -5.90
N GLY A 154 -1.10 0.17 -6.51
CA GLY A 154 -2.53 0.49 -6.43
C GLY A 154 -3.37 -0.36 -7.37
N PRO A 155 -4.70 -0.24 -7.29
CA PRO A 155 -5.61 -1.04 -8.09
C PRO A 155 -5.61 -0.65 -9.57
N VAL A 156 -5.77 -1.68 -10.41
CA VAL A 156 -6.01 -1.57 -11.85
C VAL A 156 -7.23 -2.41 -12.20
N VAL A 157 -8.14 -1.86 -13.01
CA VAL A 157 -9.33 -2.56 -13.49
C VAL A 157 -9.14 -2.99 -14.94
N VAL A 158 -9.50 -4.23 -15.24
CA VAL A 158 -9.56 -4.79 -16.60
C VAL A 158 -11.00 -5.19 -16.88
N ASP A 159 -11.68 -4.38 -17.67
CA ASP A 159 -13.07 -4.59 -18.06
C ASP A 159 -13.13 -5.40 -19.37
N ILE A 160 -13.68 -6.62 -19.33
CA ILE A 160 -13.60 -7.58 -20.41
C ILE A 160 -15.00 -7.84 -20.98
N PRO A 161 -15.30 -7.39 -22.22
CA PRO A 161 -16.53 -7.71 -22.89
C PRO A 161 -16.72 -9.22 -23.07
N LYS A 162 -17.95 -9.70 -22.87
CA LYS A 162 -18.27 -11.13 -22.89
C LYS A 162 -17.91 -11.83 -24.20
N ASP A 163 -18.02 -11.15 -25.32
CA ASP A 163 -17.66 -11.66 -26.65
C ASP A 163 -16.15 -11.89 -26.82
N ILE A 164 -15.32 -11.20 -26.07
CA ILE A 164 -13.85 -11.46 -26.01
C ILE A 164 -13.56 -12.82 -25.37
N THR A 165 -14.40 -13.29 -24.47
CA THR A 165 -14.21 -14.55 -23.74
C THR A 165 -14.96 -15.74 -24.33
N ASP A 166 -15.47 -15.63 -25.59
CA ASP A 166 -16.19 -16.68 -26.25
C ASP A 166 -15.34 -17.95 -26.38
N PRO A 167 -15.79 -19.11 -25.85
CA PRO A 167 -15.02 -20.35 -25.89
C PRO A 167 -14.90 -20.97 -27.31
N ASN A 168 -15.63 -20.48 -28.28
CA ASN A 168 -15.57 -20.96 -29.66
C ASN A 168 -14.54 -20.21 -30.51
N ILE A 169 -13.92 -19.15 -29.99
CA ILE A 169 -12.93 -18.34 -30.71
C ILE A 169 -11.58 -18.51 -30.03
N ASN A 170 -10.66 -19.18 -30.70
CA ASN A 170 -9.32 -19.44 -30.19
C ASN A 170 -8.28 -18.68 -31.02
N ILE A 171 -7.21 -18.23 -30.30
CA ILE A 171 -6.04 -17.64 -30.94
C ILE A 171 -4.77 -18.27 -30.36
N ASP A 172 -3.64 -18.11 -31.05
CA ASP A 172 -2.36 -18.55 -30.52
C ASP A 172 -1.94 -17.68 -29.34
N TYR A 173 -1.82 -18.29 -28.15
CA TYR A 173 -1.51 -17.61 -26.92
C TYR A 173 -0.03 -17.18 -26.87
N HIS A 174 0.20 -15.92 -26.68
CA HIS A 174 1.50 -15.35 -26.42
C HIS A 174 1.45 -14.40 -25.21
N TYR A 175 2.24 -14.69 -24.17
CA TYR A 175 2.36 -13.83 -22.99
C TYR A 175 3.68 -13.08 -23.04
N PRO A 176 3.67 -11.73 -23.01
CA PRO A 176 4.92 -10.96 -23.13
C PRO A 176 5.77 -11.10 -21.86
N GLU A 177 7.08 -11.35 -22.03
CA GLU A 177 8.01 -11.42 -20.90
C GLU A 177 8.17 -10.06 -20.21
N THR A 178 8.22 -8.99 -21.00
CA THR A 178 8.41 -7.62 -20.53
C THR A 178 7.39 -6.67 -21.14
N ILE A 179 7.06 -5.61 -20.40
CA ILE A 179 6.20 -4.52 -20.88
C ILE A 179 7.00 -3.23 -20.93
N SER A 180 6.86 -2.52 -22.06
CA SER A 180 7.34 -1.15 -22.21
C SER A 180 6.15 -0.24 -22.50
N MET A 181 5.95 0.79 -21.67
CA MET A 181 4.86 1.74 -21.82
C MET A 181 5.40 3.14 -22.06
N ARG A 182 4.94 3.80 -23.13
CA ARG A 182 5.42 5.13 -23.53
C ARG A 182 5.18 6.20 -22.45
N SER A 183 4.06 6.13 -21.75
CA SER A 183 3.61 7.16 -20.80
C SER A 183 3.73 6.75 -19.32
N TYR A 184 4.26 5.57 -19.02
CA TYR A 184 4.39 5.08 -17.67
C TYR A 184 5.82 4.59 -17.39
N ASN A 185 6.61 5.44 -16.75
CA ASN A 185 8.02 5.19 -16.41
C ASN A 185 8.27 5.62 -14.97
N PRO A 186 8.00 4.78 -13.97
CA PRO A 186 8.18 5.13 -12.57
C PRO A 186 9.65 5.38 -12.22
N VAL A 187 9.90 6.46 -11.48
CA VAL A 187 11.24 6.78 -10.96
C VAL A 187 11.51 5.92 -9.74
N VAL A 188 12.56 5.10 -9.80
CA VAL A 188 12.91 4.20 -8.68
C VAL A 188 14.18 4.63 -7.93
N LYS A 189 15.09 5.37 -8.57
CA LYS A 189 16.36 5.80 -7.96
C LYS A 189 16.25 7.24 -7.45
N GLY A 190 16.61 7.45 -6.18
CA GLY A 190 16.70 8.78 -5.59
C GLY A 190 17.83 9.63 -6.20
N HIS A 191 17.65 10.95 -6.21
CA HIS A 191 18.69 11.86 -6.68
C HIS A 191 19.80 12.00 -5.64
N LEU A 192 21.01 11.53 -5.95
CA LEU A 192 22.15 11.46 -5.02
C LEU A 192 22.51 12.81 -4.39
N GLY A 193 22.38 13.92 -5.13
CA GLY A 193 22.61 15.27 -4.61
C GLY A 193 21.61 15.64 -3.50
N GLN A 194 20.34 15.24 -3.62
CA GLN A 194 19.34 15.45 -2.58
C GLN A 194 19.61 14.56 -1.36
N ILE A 195 20.03 13.31 -1.60
CA ILE A 195 20.41 12.38 -0.52
C ILE A 195 21.58 12.96 0.29
N LYS A 196 22.64 13.48 -0.36
CA LYS A 196 23.76 14.12 0.34
C LYS A 196 23.31 15.33 1.16
N ARG A 197 22.48 16.21 0.60
CA ARG A 197 21.91 17.35 1.34
C ARG A 197 21.08 16.91 2.55
N ALA A 198 20.29 15.83 2.41
CA ALA A 198 19.51 15.29 3.49
C ALA A 198 20.41 14.73 4.61
N VAL A 199 21.45 13.98 4.26
CA VAL A 199 22.44 13.50 5.23
C VAL A 199 23.12 14.67 5.95
N ASP A 200 23.55 15.71 5.22
CA ASP A 200 24.17 16.90 5.84
C ASP A 200 23.21 17.61 6.81
N LEU A 201 21.92 17.70 6.45
CA LEU A 201 20.90 18.28 7.33
C LEU A 201 20.67 17.43 8.59
N ILE A 202 20.59 16.11 8.45
CA ILE A 202 20.42 15.18 9.59
C ILE A 202 21.61 15.29 10.54
N MET A 203 22.85 15.35 10.02
CA MET A 203 24.06 15.43 10.84
C MET A 203 24.22 16.75 11.60
N GLN A 204 23.42 17.76 11.28
CA GLN A 204 23.38 19.06 11.99
C GLN A 204 22.16 19.19 12.92
N ALA A 205 21.29 18.19 12.95
CA ALA A 205 20.06 18.23 13.73
C ALA A 205 20.32 18.03 15.24
N GLU A 206 19.62 18.77 16.06
CA GLU A 206 19.62 18.63 17.51
C GLU A 206 18.47 17.73 18.00
N ARG A 207 17.35 17.75 17.28
CA ARG A 207 16.10 17.05 17.63
C ARG A 207 15.48 16.33 16.44
N PRO A 208 16.22 15.45 15.73
CA PRO A 208 15.70 14.74 14.59
C PRO A 208 14.66 13.70 14.99
N VAL A 209 13.66 13.48 14.11
CA VAL A 209 12.69 12.38 14.24
C VAL A 209 12.50 11.69 12.89
N VAL A 210 12.50 10.37 12.89
CA VAL A 210 12.10 9.55 11.74
C VAL A 210 10.60 9.29 11.82
N TYR A 211 9.92 9.56 10.72
CA TYR A 211 8.49 9.34 10.55
C TYR A 211 8.23 8.42 9.36
N THR A 212 7.71 7.22 9.62
CA THR A 212 7.55 6.19 8.57
C THR A 212 6.10 5.83 8.30
N GLY A 213 5.84 5.56 7.03
CA GLY A 213 4.54 5.08 6.57
C GLY A 213 4.60 3.71 5.91
N GLY A 214 3.49 3.28 5.34
CA GLY A 214 3.34 2.00 4.64
C GLY A 214 4.29 1.80 3.45
N GLY A 215 4.84 2.88 2.89
CA GLY A 215 5.81 2.82 1.80
C GLY A 215 7.10 2.08 2.16
N VAL A 216 7.48 2.02 3.45
CA VAL A 216 8.63 1.22 3.91
C VAL A 216 8.33 -0.27 3.77
N ILE A 217 7.12 -0.70 4.18
CA ILE A 217 6.68 -2.10 4.10
C ILE A 217 6.52 -2.51 2.63
N LEU A 218 5.87 -1.66 1.82
CA LEU A 218 5.67 -1.92 0.39
C LEU A 218 6.98 -1.99 -0.41
N ALA A 219 8.05 -1.38 0.10
CA ALA A 219 9.38 -1.40 -0.51
C ALA A 219 10.31 -2.49 0.09
N ASP A 220 9.85 -3.29 1.07
CA ASP A 220 10.67 -4.28 1.79
C ASP A 220 11.96 -3.67 2.36
N ALA A 221 11.84 -2.47 2.98
CA ALA A 221 12.97 -1.62 3.39
C ALA A 221 13.17 -1.54 4.92
N ASP A 222 12.61 -2.48 5.67
CA ASP A 222 12.68 -2.55 7.14
C ASP A 222 14.11 -2.71 7.66
N LYS A 223 14.96 -3.45 6.94
CA LYS A 223 16.36 -3.68 7.30
C LYS A 223 17.20 -2.43 7.16
N GLU A 224 17.09 -1.76 6.02
CA GLU A 224 17.80 -0.51 5.74
C GLU A 224 17.32 0.62 6.68
N LEU A 225 16.01 0.67 6.96
CA LEU A 225 15.46 1.60 7.96
C LEU A 225 16.04 1.33 9.34
N THR A 226 16.04 0.09 9.80
CA THR A 226 16.59 -0.31 11.09
C THR A 226 18.07 0.05 11.19
N GLN A 227 18.84 -0.21 10.13
CA GLN A 227 20.25 0.13 10.09
C GLN A 227 20.48 1.65 10.20
N LEU A 228 19.71 2.46 9.47
CA LEU A 228 19.81 3.93 9.55
C LEU A 228 19.47 4.44 10.95
N VAL A 229 18.37 3.98 11.53
CA VAL A 229 17.88 4.38 12.85
C VAL A 229 18.90 4.02 13.94
N LYS A 230 19.45 2.81 13.86
CA LYS A 230 20.48 2.35 14.82
C LYS A 230 21.80 3.10 14.67
N LEU A 231 22.25 3.32 13.45
CA LEU A 231 23.52 4.00 13.16
C LEU A 231 23.57 5.40 13.77
N LEU A 232 22.49 6.16 13.65
CA LEU A 232 22.40 7.54 14.12
C LEU A 232 21.65 7.68 15.45
N ASN A 233 21.24 6.58 16.07
CA ASN A 233 20.45 6.54 17.31
C ASN A 233 19.19 7.43 17.27
N LEU A 234 18.45 7.41 16.14
CA LEU A 234 17.29 8.29 15.91
C LEU A 234 16.04 7.79 16.64
N PRO A 235 15.22 8.68 17.20
CA PRO A 235 13.85 8.34 17.58
C PRO A 235 13.00 8.14 16.32
N ILE A 236 12.11 7.13 16.35
CA ILE A 236 11.26 6.77 15.24
C ILE A 236 9.80 6.57 15.65
N THR A 237 8.90 7.09 14.85
CA THR A 237 7.45 6.89 14.97
C THR A 237 6.85 6.47 13.64
N ASN A 238 5.77 5.69 13.69
CA ASN A 238 5.12 5.13 12.51
C ASN A 238 3.69 5.62 12.39
N THR A 239 3.21 5.74 11.14
CA THR A 239 1.75 5.80 10.89
C THR A 239 1.11 4.46 11.19
N LEU A 240 -0.24 4.40 11.23
CA LEU A 240 -0.97 3.14 11.31
C LEU A 240 -0.52 2.14 10.23
N MET A 241 -0.42 2.61 8.98
CA MET A 241 0.03 1.77 7.85
C MET A 241 1.53 1.45 7.87
N GLY A 242 2.32 2.16 8.66
CA GLY A 242 3.74 1.92 8.87
C GLY A 242 4.06 1.01 10.05
N LEU A 243 3.07 0.62 10.84
CA LEU A 243 3.28 -0.32 11.95
C LEU A 243 3.81 -1.65 11.42
N GLY A 244 4.88 -2.15 12.04
CA GLY A 244 5.63 -3.31 11.58
C GLY A 244 6.89 -2.97 10.75
N ALA A 245 7.04 -1.74 10.26
CA ALA A 245 8.26 -1.31 9.56
C ALA A 245 9.48 -1.21 10.48
N TYR A 246 9.28 -1.07 11.78
CA TYR A 246 10.32 -1.03 12.80
C TYR A 246 9.89 -1.82 14.03
N GLN A 247 10.86 -2.43 14.72
CA GLN A 247 10.59 -3.31 15.86
C GLN A 247 9.99 -2.54 17.04
N ALA A 248 8.78 -2.87 17.46
CA ALA A 248 8.04 -2.16 18.50
C ALA A 248 8.67 -2.26 19.91
N SER A 249 9.40 -3.35 20.20
CA SER A 249 10.11 -3.53 21.49
C SER A 249 11.41 -2.74 21.59
N ASP A 250 11.84 -2.05 20.53
CA ASP A 250 13.06 -1.27 20.55
C ASP A 250 12.85 0.07 21.27
N LYS A 251 13.86 0.47 22.05
CA LYS A 251 13.83 1.74 22.80
C LYS A 251 13.71 2.99 21.92
N GLN A 252 14.11 2.91 20.65
CA GLN A 252 14.05 4.03 19.71
C GLN A 252 12.65 4.25 19.16
N PHE A 253 11.77 3.25 19.29
CA PHE A 253 10.40 3.32 18.84
C PHE A 253 9.52 4.13 19.79
N LEU A 254 8.86 5.17 19.28
CA LEU A 254 7.96 6.05 20.03
C LEU A 254 6.49 5.66 19.91
N CYS A 255 6.19 4.49 19.37
CA CYS A 255 4.85 4.05 18.96
C CYS A 255 4.28 4.87 17.79
N MET A 256 2.96 4.85 17.64
CA MET A 256 2.24 5.58 16.60
C MET A 256 2.07 7.05 16.99
N LEU A 257 2.04 7.93 16.00
CA LEU A 257 1.74 9.34 16.14
C LEU A 257 0.31 9.68 15.69
N GLY A 258 -0.07 10.92 15.83
CA GLY A 258 -1.34 11.47 15.35
C GLY A 258 -2.45 11.40 16.38
N MET A 259 -3.71 11.41 15.91
CA MET A 259 -4.90 11.48 16.76
C MET A 259 -4.97 10.34 17.79
N HIS A 260 -4.51 9.16 17.44
CA HIS A 260 -4.49 7.96 18.29
C HIS A 260 -3.07 7.56 18.70
N GLY A 261 -2.13 8.49 18.60
CA GLY A 261 -0.73 8.28 18.92
C GLY A 261 -0.39 8.47 20.38
N THR A 262 0.81 8.04 20.76
CA THR A 262 1.34 8.25 22.10
C THR A 262 1.69 9.72 22.34
N TYR A 263 1.73 10.12 23.62
CA TYR A 263 2.09 11.47 23.99
C TYR A 263 3.52 11.82 23.57
N GLU A 264 4.48 10.95 23.83
CA GLU A 264 5.87 11.13 23.45
C GLU A 264 6.08 11.22 21.94
N ALA A 265 5.37 10.43 21.13
CA ALA A 265 5.44 10.52 19.68
C ALA A 265 4.93 11.87 19.17
N ASN A 266 3.78 12.33 19.67
CA ASN A 266 3.19 13.60 19.28
C ASN A 266 4.05 14.81 19.72
N MET A 267 4.61 14.75 20.93
CA MET A 267 5.50 15.81 21.42
C MET A 267 6.83 15.83 20.65
N ALA A 268 7.40 14.66 20.36
CA ALA A 268 8.62 14.58 19.55
C ALA A 268 8.39 15.15 18.15
N MET A 269 7.24 14.89 17.52
CA MET A 269 6.88 15.49 16.22
C MET A 269 6.70 17.01 16.31
N HIS A 270 6.13 17.51 17.40
CA HIS A 270 5.93 18.96 17.56
C HIS A 270 7.25 19.72 17.76
N GLU A 271 8.18 19.15 18.53
CA GLU A 271 9.42 19.79 18.92
C GLU A 271 10.62 19.50 18.00
N THR A 272 10.44 18.61 16.99
CA THR A 272 11.51 18.25 16.06
C THR A 272 12.03 19.45 15.27
N ASP A 273 13.34 19.49 15.03
CA ASP A 273 13.99 20.46 14.13
C ASP A 273 14.24 19.88 12.72
N VAL A 274 14.35 18.54 12.62
CA VAL A 274 14.49 17.84 11.32
C VAL A 274 13.58 16.61 11.31
N LEU A 275 12.56 16.66 10.47
CA LEU A 275 11.66 15.54 10.24
C LEU A 275 12.11 14.75 9.02
N ILE A 276 12.33 13.44 9.19
CA ILE A 276 12.72 12.52 8.13
C ILE A 276 11.51 11.65 7.83
N ALA A 277 10.67 12.08 6.86
CA ALA A 277 9.48 11.36 6.44
C ALA A 277 9.81 10.33 5.35
N ILE A 278 9.51 9.06 5.59
CA ILE A 278 9.87 7.94 4.71
C ILE A 278 8.62 7.14 4.36
N GLY A 279 8.21 7.19 3.09
CA GLY A 279 7.05 6.44 2.59
C GLY A 279 5.73 6.77 3.30
N ALA A 280 5.56 8.04 3.69
CA ALA A 280 4.40 8.56 4.40
C ALA A 280 3.83 9.77 3.67
N ARG A 281 2.49 9.88 3.54
CA ARG A 281 1.82 10.91 2.73
C ARG A 281 1.28 12.11 3.50
N PHE A 282 1.58 12.24 4.78
CA PHE A 282 1.09 13.31 5.64
C PHE A 282 -0.45 13.40 5.65
N ASP A 283 -1.07 12.32 6.10
CA ASP A 283 -2.52 12.19 6.25
C ASP A 283 -3.06 13.13 7.34
N ASP A 284 -4.32 13.56 7.22
CA ASP A 284 -4.96 14.48 8.17
C ASP A 284 -5.08 13.90 9.58
N ARG A 285 -5.15 12.56 9.72
CA ARG A 285 -5.15 11.86 11.03
C ARG A 285 -3.83 12.01 11.77
N VAL A 286 -2.75 12.29 11.03
CA VAL A 286 -1.40 12.53 11.57
C VAL A 286 -1.14 14.02 11.74
N THR A 287 -1.41 14.81 10.70
CA THR A 287 -1.04 16.23 10.70
C THR A 287 -1.97 17.10 11.55
N GLY A 288 -3.26 16.75 11.61
CA GLY A 288 -4.24 17.63 12.20
C GLY A 288 -4.20 19.03 11.54
N HIS A 289 -4.00 20.05 12.31
CA HIS A 289 -3.82 21.43 11.83
C HIS A 289 -2.45 21.58 11.15
N ILE A 290 -2.41 21.65 9.82
CA ILE A 290 -1.18 21.69 9.01
C ILE A 290 -0.23 22.81 9.46
N GLU A 291 -0.74 24.01 9.76
CA GLU A 291 0.06 25.16 10.21
C GLU A 291 0.77 24.94 11.56
N LYS A 292 0.28 23.99 12.36
CA LYS A 292 0.82 23.63 13.66
C LYS A 292 1.62 22.34 13.66
N PHE A 293 1.66 21.65 12.52
CA PHE A 293 2.38 20.40 12.37
C PHE A 293 3.87 20.66 12.19
N CYS A 294 4.69 20.20 13.12
CA CYS A 294 6.15 20.34 13.11
C CYS A 294 6.60 21.78 12.77
N PRO A 295 6.14 22.82 13.50
CA PRO A 295 6.23 24.22 13.07
C PRO A 295 7.66 24.74 12.90
N SER A 296 8.64 24.10 13.55
CA SER A 296 10.05 24.50 13.51
C SER A 296 10.91 23.56 12.65
N ALA A 297 10.35 22.49 12.10
CA ALA A 297 11.09 21.45 11.41
C ALA A 297 11.44 21.83 9.97
N LYS A 298 12.63 21.43 9.55
CA LYS A 298 12.93 21.19 8.14
C LYS A 298 12.55 19.76 7.78
N ILE A 299 11.84 19.58 6.66
CA ILE A 299 11.24 18.31 6.28
C ILE A 299 11.99 17.69 5.11
N ILE A 300 12.55 16.51 5.33
CA ILE A 300 13.05 15.59 4.31
C ILE A 300 11.91 14.63 4.00
N HIS A 301 11.52 14.50 2.73
CA HIS A 301 10.45 13.58 2.33
C HIS A 301 10.94 12.61 1.26
N ILE A 302 10.94 11.32 1.60
CA ILE A 302 11.28 10.22 0.72
C ILE A 302 9.98 9.52 0.33
N ASP A 303 9.62 9.60 -0.95
CA ASP A 303 8.41 8.96 -1.48
C ASP A 303 8.65 8.51 -2.93
N ILE A 304 8.01 7.43 -3.35
CA ILE A 304 8.08 6.94 -4.73
C ILE A 304 7.17 7.74 -5.66
N ASP A 305 6.14 8.39 -5.12
CA ASP A 305 5.15 9.17 -5.87
C ASP A 305 5.51 10.66 -5.85
N PRO A 306 5.97 11.23 -6.97
CA PRO A 306 6.27 12.65 -7.04
C PRO A 306 5.07 13.56 -6.74
N ALA A 307 3.83 13.05 -6.94
CA ALA A 307 2.61 13.81 -6.64
C ALA A 307 2.33 13.92 -5.13
N SER A 308 2.93 13.08 -4.30
CA SER A 308 2.85 13.15 -2.84
C SER A 308 3.77 14.22 -2.24
N ILE A 309 4.83 14.60 -2.95
CA ILE A 309 5.79 15.59 -2.47
C ILE A 309 5.15 16.99 -2.37
N SER A 310 5.24 17.59 -1.20
CA SER A 310 4.67 18.92 -0.90
C SER A 310 3.17 19.04 -1.17
N LYS A 311 2.44 17.93 -1.21
CA LYS A 311 0.99 17.93 -1.44
C LYS A 311 0.23 18.51 -0.25
N ASN A 312 0.54 18.06 0.96
CA ASN A 312 -0.13 18.48 2.20
C ASN A 312 0.75 19.35 3.08
N VAL A 313 2.05 19.04 3.17
CA VAL A 313 3.03 19.74 4.00
C VAL A 313 4.20 20.18 3.11
N ARG A 314 4.69 21.39 3.31
CA ARG A 314 5.85 21.90 2.56
C ARG A 314 7.10 21.08 2.89
N VAL A 315 7.83 20.66 1.85
CA VAL A 315 9.03 19.84 1.96
C VAL A 315 10.27 20.67 1.61
N ASP A 316 11.32 20.61 2.43
CA ASP A 316 12.60 21.30 2.19
C ASP A 316 13.53 20.47 1.29
N ILE A 317 13.58 19.16 1.50
CA ILE A 317 14.41 18.25 0.72
C ILE A 317 13.55 17.09 0.19
N PRO A 318 13.06 17.18 -1.06
CA PRO A 318 12.33 16.09 -1.70
C PRO A 318 13.29 15.04 -2.25
N ILE A 319 12.97 13.76 -2.06
CA ILE A 319 13.68 12.62 -2.64
C ILE A 319 12.66 11.66 -3.22
N VAL A 320 12.49 11.71 -4.54
CA VAL A 320 11.60 10.79 -5.26
C VAL A 320 12.37 9.52 -5.60
N GLY A 321 11.88 8.36 -5.13
CA GLY A 321 12.50 7.06 -5.39
C GLY A 321 11.94 5.95 -4.51
N ASN A 322 12.29 4.71 -4.85
CA ASN A 322 11.99 3.55 -4.03
C ASN A 322 12.72 3.64 -2.69
N VAL A 323 12.01 3.43 -1.58
CA VAL A 323 12.53 3.63 -0.22
C VAL A 323 13.79 2.79 0.02
N GLN A 324 13.78 1.50 -0.35
CA GLN A 324 14.93 0.61 -0.14
C GLN A 324 16.17 1.13 -0.86
N MET A 325 16.02 1.50 -2.15
CA MET A 325 17.16 2.03 -2.92
C MET A 325 17.68 3.35 -2.36
N VAL A 326 16.78 4.25 -1.94
CA VAL A 326 17.14 5.52 -1.33
C VAL A 326 17.87 5.31 -0.02
N LEU A 327 17.38 4.44 0.87
CA LEU A 327 18.01 4.16 2.16
C LEU A 327 19.38 3.49 1.99
N ASN A 328 19.56 2.61 1.01
CA ASN A 328 20.87 2.05 0.67
C ASN A 328 21.87 3.16 0.26
N ASP A 329 21.43 4.13 -0.54
CA ASP A 329 22.27 5.27 -0.91
C ASP A 329 22.55 6.19 0.30
N PHE A 330 21.58 6.39 1.22
CA PHE A 330 21.79 7.10 2.48
C PHE A 330 22.89 6.44 3.33
N LEU A 331 22.79 5.13 3.52
CA LEU A 331 23.75 4.36 4.30
C LEU A 331 25.16 4.43 3.69
N ARG A 332 25.24 4.36 2.36
CA ARG A 332 26.51 4.55 1.66
C ARG A 332 27.11 5.92 1.91
N VAL A 333 26.33 6.99 1.73
CA VAL A 333 26.79 8.37 1.96
C VAL A 333 27.23 8.57 3.42
N LEU A 334 26.50 8.02 4.40
CA LEU A 334 26.87 8.06 5.81
C LEU A 334 28.17 7.29 6.10
N ASN A 335 28.35 6.12 5.47
CA ASN A 335 29.56 5.31 5.67
C ASN A 335 30.83 5.96 5.07
N ASP A 336 30.68 6.78 4.06
CA ASP A 336 31.79 7.53 3.44
C ASP A 336 32.21 8.78 4.25
N ARG A 337 31.43 9.17 5.29
CA ARG A 337 31.76 10.34 6.14
C ARG A 337 32.78 10.00 7.23
N ALA A 338 33.56 10.98 7.60
CA ALA A 338 34.46 10.91 8.77
C ALA A 338 33.70 11.06 10.08
N ASP A 339 32.69 11.93 10.12
CA ASP A 339 31.77 12.17 11.23
C ASP A 339 30.53 11.27 11.08
N LYS A 340 30.45 10.22 11.89
CA LYS A 340 29.35 9.22 11.84
C LYS A 340 28.44 9.24 13.07
N THR A 341 28.76 10.09 14.03
CA THR A 341 28.03 10.15 15.31
C THR A 341 27.21 11.42 15.39
N LEU A 342 25.95 11.25 15.72
CA LEU A 342 25.03 12.34 16.03
C LEU A 342 24.86 12.42 17.56
N ASN A 343 25.15 13.56 18.17
CA ASN A 343 24.94 13.73 19.60
C ASN A 343 23.57 14.34 19.88
N ILE A 344 22.63 13.50 20.21
CA ILE A 344 21.23 13.86 20.55
C ILE A 344 20.85 13.38 21.96
N SER A 345 21.81 13.36 22.88
CA SER A 345 21.59 12.87 24.27
C SER A 345 20.56 13.71 25.02
N GLU A 346 20.56 15.04 24.86
CA GLU A 346 19.58 15.94 25.49
C GLU A 346 18.18 15.71 24.94
N TRP A 347 18.09 15.42 23.61
CA TRP A 347 16.83 15.08 22.96
C TRP A 347 16.23 13.80 23.52
N TRP A 348 17.03 12.76 23.70
CA TRP A 348 16.60 11.52 24.34
C TRP A 348 16.15 11.72 25.78
N GLN A 349 16.86 12.55 26.57
CA GLN A 349 16.41 12.87 27.92
C GLN A 349 15.05 13.55 27.95
N GLN A 350 14.76 14.40 26.97
CA GLN A 350 13.45 15.04 26.84
C GLN A 350 12.35 14.03 26.44
N ILE A 351 12.64 13.16 25.49
CA ILE A 351 11.71 12.08 25.07
C ILE A 351 11.41 11.15 26.25
N ASP A 352 12.42 10.77 27.03
CA ASP A 352 12.25 9.87 28.17
C ASP A 352 11.40 10.52 29.30
N LYS A 353 11.46 11.84 29.46
CA LYS A 353 10.53 12.56 30.36
C LYS A 353 9.08 12.42 29.89
N TRP A 354 8.82 12.54 28.59
CA TRP A 354 7.47 12.35 28.04
C TRP A 354 6.98 10.92 28.16
N ARG A 355 7.85 9.93 27.92
CA ARG A 355 7.52 8.51 28.17
C ARG A 355 7.16 8.23 29.61
N GLY A 356 7.79 8.91 30.56
CA GLY A 356 7.50 8.78 31.99
C GLY A 356 6.08 9.14 32.38
N MET A 357 5.32 9.81 31.50
CA MET A 357 3.89 10.08 31.71
C MET A 357 3.02 8.83 31.54
N ASP A 358 3.53 7.77 30.88
CA ASP A 358 2.85 6.50 30.65
C ASP A 358 1.40 6.69 30.13
N CYS A 359 1.29 7.30 28.96
CA CYS A 359 0.01 7.75 28.39
C CYS A 359 -0.95 6.60 28.09
N LEU A 360 -0.47 5.35 27.99
CA LEU A 360 -1.29 4.15 27.76
C LEU A 360 -1.70 3.43 29.05
N LYS A 361 -1.32 3.95 30.23
CA LYS A 361 -1.71 3.35 31.51
C LYS A 361 -3.22 3.33 31.69
N TYR A 362 -3.70 2.28 32.35
CA TYR A 362 -5.12 2.12 32.67
C TYR A 362 -5.28 1.48 34.06
N ASP A 363 -6.47 1.61 34.64
CA ASP A 363 -6.79 0.97 35.91
C ASP A 363 -6.95 -0.55 35.72
N ARG A 364 -5.97 -1.32 36.19
CA ARG A 364 -5.93 -2.80 36.12
C ARG A 364 -6.88 -3.48 37.11
N GLN A 365 -7.43 -2.73 38.10
CA GLN A 365 -8.39 -3.24 39.08
C GLN A 365 -9.82 -2.86 38.73
N SER A 366 -10.04 -2.21 37.60
CA SER A 366 -11.39 -1.83 37.13
C SER A 366 -12.29 -3.06 37.01
N GLU A 367 -13.51 -2.94 37.51
CA GLU A 367 -14.58 -3.94 37.33
C GLU A 367 -15.04 -4.06 35.88
N VAL A 368 -14.75 -3.04 35.06
CA VAL A 368 -15.07 -3.00 33.62
C VAL A 368 -13.82 -3.34 32.81
N ILE A 369 -13.97 -4.25 31.85
CA ILE A 369 -12.87 -4.59 30.92
C ILE A 369 -12.47 -3.35 30.13
N LYS A 370 -11.24 -2.91 30.31
CA LYS A 370 -10.64 -1.83 29.53
C LYS A 370 -10.12 -2.33 28.18
N PRO A 371 -10.20 -1.56 27.10
CA PRO A 371 -9.65 -1.95 25.80
C PRO A 371 -8.16 -2.35 25.87
N GLN A 372 -7.36 -1.61 26.61
CA GLN A 372 -5.94 -1.91 26.83
C GLN A 372 -5.73 -3.29 27.48
N PHE A 373 -6.57 -3.66 28.46
CA PHE A 373 -6.52 -4.98 29.10
C PHE A 373 -6.85 -6.11 28.12
N ALA A 374 -7.84 -5.89 27.24
CA ALA A 374 -8.21 -6.85 26.22
C ALA A 374 -7.05 -7.07 25.23
N VAL A 375 -6.41 -5.99 24.74
CA VAL A 375 -5.28 -6.05 23.82
C VAL A 375 -4.06 -6.72 24.46
N GLU A 376 -3.70 -6.35 25.69
CA GLU A 376 -2.61 -7.00 26.45
C GLU A 376 -2.88 -8.49 26.67
N THR A 377 -4.12 -8.84 27.00
CA THR A 377 -4.51 -10.24 27.21
C THR A 377 -4.43 -11.03 25.92
N LEU A 378 -4.91 -10.45 24.80
CA LEU A 378 -4.83 -11.09 23.49
C LEU A 378 -3.35 -11.36 23.12
N HIS A 379 -2.48 -10.37 23.25
CA HIS A 379 -1.05 -10.54 22.99
C HIS A 379 -0.44 -11.65 23.88
N ARG A 380 -0.75 -11.66 25.18
CA ARG A 380 -0.25 -12.66 26.12
C ARG A 380 -0.72 -14.08 25.77
N VAL A 381 -2.00 -14.25 25.40
CA VAL A 381 -2.58 -15.56 25.08
C VAL A 381 -2.06 -16.12 23.77
N THR A 382 -1.89 -15.26 22.77
CA THR A 382 -1.37 -15.65 21.45
C THR A 382 0.16 -15.64 21.38
N ASN A 383 0.83 -15.11 22.39
CA ASN A 383 2.27 -14.82 22.39
C ASN A 383 2.72 -13.96 21.19
N GLY A 384 1.81 -13.10 20.69
CA GLY A 384 2.03 -12.27 19.51
C GLY A 384 1.98 -13.02 18.17
N ASP A 385 1.76 -14.34 18.19
CA ASP A 385 1.70 -15.19 16.99
C ASP A 385 0.23 -15.39 16.56
N ALA A 386 -0.35 -14.34 15.96
CA ALA A 386 -1.73 -14.38 15.47
C ALA A 386 -1.97 -13.32 14.38
N TYR A 387 -2.80 -13.66 13.41
CA TYR A 387 -3.41 -12.70 12.51
C TYR A 387 -4.64 -12.09 13.17
N ILE A 388 -4.62 -10.79 13.41
CA ILE A 388 -5.70 -10.07 14.09
C ILE A 388 -6.52 -9.31 13.06
N THR A 389 -7.82 -9.58 12.99
CA THR A 389 -8.78 -8.79 12.24
C THR A 389 -9.68 -8.03 13.20
N SER A 390 -9.98 -6.78 12.91
CA SER A 390 -10.79 -5.92 13.77
C SER A 390 -11.70 -5.03 12.94
N ASP A 391 -12.90 -4.81 13.43
CA ASP A 391 -13.74 -3.71 12.98
C ASP A 391 -13.24 -2.38 13.55
N VAL A 392 -13.81 -1.28 13.05
CA VAL A 392 -13.49 0.08 13.49
C VAL A 392 -14.41 0.50 14.63
N GLY A 393 -13.81 1.01 15.71
CA GLY A 393 -14.52 1.51 16.89
C GLY A 393 -13.52 1.94 17.97
N GLN A 394 -14.01 2.35 19.14
CA GLN A 394 -13.15 2.79 20.24
C GLN A 394 -12.14 1.71 20.71
N HIS A 395 -12.46 0.44 20.48
CA HIS A 395 -11.57 -0.69 20.79
C HIS A 395 -10.34 -0.75 19.88
N GLN A 396 -10.41 -0.15 18.70
CA GLN A 396 -9.32 -0.13 17.73
C GLN A 396 -8.42 1.11 17.93
N MET A 397 -8.95 2.18 18.50
CA MET A 397 -8.22 3.40 18.80
C MET A 397 -7.41 3.21 20.07
#